data_4e41def16295fc0331ea12edf1b5b1dd
#
_entry.id   4e41def16295fc0331ea12edf1b5b1dd
#
_cell.length_a   1.000
_cell.length_b   1.000
_cell.length_c   1.000
_cell.angle_alpha   90.00
_cell.angle_beta   90.00
_cell.angle_gamma   90.00
#
_symmetry.space_group_name_H-M   'P 1'
#
loop_
_entity.id
_entity.type
_entity.pdbx_description
1 polymer ?
#
loop_
_entity_poly.entity_id
_entity_poly.type
_entity_poly.pdbx_seq_one_letter_code
_entity_poly.pdbx_strand_id
1 'polypeptide(L)'
;MALKVLIADDDAGMRLVLRKLIESMEGFELAGEAADGAEAVRLCGMLKPDVVFIDVKMPVLSGDEAAKQIYATYPDIAIIFVSAYSEYMPQAFEVYAFDYLLKPFKTDRVRQTLRRLQKRQPQFRVSAPKSLMIKNRDQMIFVPVDDIIIICRENRTTLIVTKDETYTTSESLNLLMGKLNNSNFFRSHRAYILNISYISRIYPYGRWTYLVEMKG
;
A
#
# COMPACT_ATOMS: atom_id res chain seq x y z
N MET A 1 -5.02 -21.39 -11.76
CA MET A 1 -4.60 -21.60 -10.35
C MET A 1 -5.58 -20.88 -9.46
N ALA A 2 -5.96 -21.47 -8.33
CA ALA A 2 -6.79 -20.79 -7.33
C ALA A 2 -5.95 -19.76 -6.56
N LEU A 3 -6.57 -18.63 -6.21
CA LEU A 3 -5.96 -17.60 -5.37
C LEU A 3 -5.98 -18.05 -3.91
N LYS A 4 -4.82 -18.04 -3.27
CA LYS A 4 -4.63 -18.40 -1.87
C LYS A 4 -5.06 -17.27 -0.95
N VAL A 5 -5.96 -17.54 -0.03
CA VAL A 5 -6.50 -16.53 0.89
C VAL A 5 -6.11 -16.85 2.32
N LEU A 6 -5.58 -15.88 3.03
CA LEU A 6 -5.39 -15.89 4.49
C LEU A 6 -6.49 -15.04 5.13
N ILE A 7 -7.04 -15.52 6.24
CA ILE A 7 -7.98 -14.76 7.08
C ILE A 7 -7.30 -14.47 8.41
N ALA A 8 -7.34 -13.21 8.85
CA ALA A 8 -6.85 -12.78 10.15
C ALA A 8 -7.94 -11.98 10.89
N ASP A 9 -8.50 -12.55 11.93
CA ASP A 9 -9.55 -11.95 12.76
C ASP A 9 -9.53 -12.67 14.11
N ASP A 10 -9.65 -11.98 15.23
CA ASP A 10 -9.68 -12.60 16.56
C ASP A 10 -11.03 -13.28 16.85
N ASP A 11 -12.11 -12.86 16.17
CA ASP A 11 -13.44 -13.50 16.24
C ASP A 11 -13.52 -14.75 15.37
N ALA A 12 -13.57 -15.92 16.04
CA ALA A 12 -13.71 -17.22 15.36
C ALA A 12 -15.01 -17.32 14.51
N GLY A 13 -16.08 -16.63 14.93
CA GLY A 13 -17.34 -16.58 14.18
C GLY A 13 -17.15 -15.84 12.85
N MET A 14 -16.42 -14.74 12.86
CA MET A 14 -16.11 -13.97 11.67
C MET A 14 -15.19 -14.77 10.73
N ARG A 15 -14.16 -15.43 11.25
CA ARG A 15 -13.32 -16.34 10.44
C ARG A 15 -14.16 -17.42 9.76
N LEU A 16 -15.11 -18.03 10.49
CA LEU A 16 -16.01 -19.03 9.91
C LEU A 16 -16.88 -18.47 8.78
N VAL A 17 -17.41 -17.25 8.94
CA VAL A 17 -18.22 -16.59 7.91
C VAL A 17 -17.38 -16.33 6.66
N LEU A 18 -16.18 -15.76 6.79
CA LEU A 18 -15.29 -15.49 5.67
C LEU A 18 -14.83 -16.79 4.98
N ARG A 19 -14.47 -17.83 5.77
CA ARG A 19 -14.11 -19.15 5.26
C ARG A 19 -15.21 -19.69 4.33
N LYS A 20 -16.46 -19.77 4.82
CA LYS A 20 -17.58 -20.28 4.03
C LYS A 20 -17.79 -19.49 2.74
N LEU A 21 -17.61 -18.17 2.79
CA LEU A 21 -17.72 -17.32 1.60
C LEU A 21 -16.60 -17.59 0.60
N ILE A 22 -15.37 -17.71 1.04
CA ILE A 22 -14.20 -17.99 0.20
C ILE A 22 -14.34 -19.36 -0.44
N GLU A 23 -14.66 -20.41 0.35
CA GLU A 23 -14.85 -21.79 -0.13
C GLU A 23 -16.04 -21.93 -1.09
N SER A 24 -17.05 -21.04 -1.00
CA SER A 24 -18.18 -21.01 -1.92
C SER A 24 -17.86 -20.40 -3.29
N MET A 25 -16.66 -19.80 -3.45
CA MET A 25 -16.28 -19.10 -4.66
C MET A 25 -15.22 -19.86 -5.45
N GLU A 26 -15.56 -20.24 -6.67
CA GLU A 26 -14.62 -20.87 -7.59
C GLU A 26 -13.38 -19.99 -7.82
N GLY A 27 -12.20 -20.60 -7.84
CA GLY A 27 -10.92 -19.91 -8.07
C GLY A 27 -10.29 -19.31 -6.83
N PHE A 28 -10.79 -19.61 -5.62
CA PHE A 28 -10.17 -19.27 -4.34
C PHE A 28 -9.95 -20.51 -3.50
N GLU A 29 -8.88 -20.51 -2.69
CA GLU A 29 -8.63 -21.53 -1.68
C GLU A 29 -8.21 -20.87 -0.36
N LEU A 30 -8.71 -21.40 0.75
CA LEU A 30 -8.27 -20.95 2.07
C LEU A 30 -6.89 -21.54 2.36
N ALA A 31 -5.88 -20.68 2.45
CA ALA A 31 -4.50 -21.09 2.78
C ALA A 31 -4.27 -21.22 4.28
N GLY A 32 -4.96 -20.41 5.09
CA GLY A 32 -4.81 -20.44 6.55
C GLY A 32 -5.67 -19.40 7.26
N GLU A 33 -5.64 -19.48 8.59
CA GLU A 33 -6.30 -18.53 9.48
C GLU A 33 -5.36 -18.10 10.59
N ALA A 34 -5.47 -16.84 11.01
CA ALA A 34 -4.76 -16.25 12.13
C ALA A 34 -5.76 -15.66 13.13
N ALA A 35 -5.46 -15.74 14.41
CA ALA A 35 -6.25 -15.14 15.47
C ALA A 35 -5.70 -13.80 15.96
N ASP A 36 -4.53 -13.40 15.46
CA ASP A 36 -3.88 -12.12 15.78
C ASP A 36 -2.99 -11.65 14.63
N GLY A 37 -2.53 -10.39 14.71
CA GLY A 37 -1.70 -9.78 13.67
C GLY A 37 -0.32 -10.37 13.54
N ALA A 38 0.31 -10.82 14.66
CA ALA A 38 1.64 -11.41 14.63
C ALA A 38 1.62 -12.76 13.91
N GLU A 39 0.59 -13.57 14.19
CA GLU A 39 0.36 -14.82 13.48
C GLU A 39 0.08 -14.57 12.00
N ALA A 40 -0.71 -13.54 11.66
CA ALA A 40 -0.97 -13.17 10.27
C ALA A 40 0.31 -12.86 9.49
N VAL A 41 1.22 -12.06 10.05
CA VAL A 41 2.53 -11.74 9.45
C VAL A 41 3.35 -13.02 9.24
N ARG A 42 3.44 -13.88 10.27
CA ARG A 42 4.17 -15.14 10.20
C ARG A 42 3.63 -16.07 9.11
N LEU A 43 2.30 -16.22 9.04
CA LEU A 43 1.64 -17.08 8.05
C LEU A 43 1.78 -16.53 6.63
N CYS A 44 1.80 -15.21 6.42
CA CYS A 44 2.10 -14.63 5.11
C CYS A 44 3.47 -15.07 4.58
N GLY A 45 4.50 -15.09 5.45
CA GLY A 45 5.83 -15.56 5.08
C GLY A 45 5.88 -17.04 4.72
N MET A 46 5.11 -17.88 5.43
CA MET A 46 5.11 -19.33 5.23
C MET A 46 4.24 -19.78 4.05
N LEU A 47 3.02 -19.24 3.95
CA LEU A 47 2.00 -19.70 3.02
C LEU A 47 2.00 -18.93 1.70
N LYS A 48 2.59 -17.72 1.70
CA LYS A 48 2.64 -16.80 0.56
C LYS A 48 1.26 -16.65 -0.09
N PRO A 49 0.24 -16.17 0.66
CA PRO A 49 -1.09 -16.00 0.12
C PRO A 49 -1.10 -14.89 -0.94
N ASP A 50 -2.06 -14.95 -1.85
CA ASP A 50 -2.31 -13.89 -2.82
C ASP A 50 -3.15 -12.76 -2.20
N VAL A 51 -3.95 -13.10 -1.18
CA VAL A 51 -4.91 -12.20 -0.55
C VAL A 51 -4.93 -12.42 0.96
N VAL A 52 -4.99 -11.33 1.72
CA VAL A 52 -5.22 -11.36 3.17
C VAL A 52 -6.47 -10.55 3.51
N PHE A 53 -7.45 -11.20 4.16
CA PHE A 53 -8.52 -10.49 4.89
C PHE A 53 -8.02 -10.27 6.31
N ILE A 54 -8.05 -9.04 6.80
CA ILE A 54 -7.46 -8.67 8.09
C ILE A 54 -8.37 -7.75 8.90
N ASP A 55 -8.72 -8.15 10.12
CA ASP A 55 -9.37 -7.20 11.05
C ASP A 55 -8.36 -6.20 11.57
N VAL A 56 -8.81 -4.97 11.77
CA VAL A 56 -7.97 -3.88 12.29
C VAL A 56 -7.62 -4.07 13.75
N LYS A 57 -8.60 -4.45 14.58
CA LYS A 57 -8.40 -4.63 16.02
C LYS A 57 -8.25 -6.09 16.36
N MET A 58 -7.01 -6.49 16.60
CA MET A 58 -6.64 -7.82 17.06
C MET A 58 -5.68 -7.75 18.24
N PRO A 59 -5.61 -8.78 19.10
CA PRO A 59 -4.63 -8.85 20.18
C PRO A 59 -3.20 -9.00 19.62
N VAL A 60 -2.20 -8.85 20.51
CA VAL A 60 -0.76 -9.02 20.27
C VAL A 60 -0.21 -7.95 19.28
N LEU A 61 -0.67 -7.96 18.04
CA LEU A 61 -0.34 -6.98 17.00
C LEU A 61 -1.63 -6.58 16.30
N SER A 62 -1.90 -5.28 16.22
CA SER A 62 -3.08 -4.76 15.51
C SER A 62 -3.03 -5.06 14.01
N GLY A 63 -4.18 -5.17 13.37
CA GLY A 63 -4.22 -5.51 11.95
C GLY A 63 -3.66 -4.42 11.03
N ASP A 64 -3.74 -3.16 11.41
CA ASP A 64 -3.12 -2.07 10.65
C ASP A 64 -1.58 -2.12 10.73
N GLU A 65 -1.01 -2.44 11.90
CA GLU A 65 0.43 -2.65 12.06
C GLU A 65 0.90 -3.93 11.33
N ALA A 66 0.12 -5.01 11.43
CA ALA A 66 0.40 -6.24 10.68
C ALA A 66 0.34 -6.01 9.17
N ALA A 67 -0.65 -5.28 8.68
CA ALA A 67 -0.78 -4.92 7.27
C ALA A 67 0.41 -4.10 6.76
N LYS A 68 0.93 -3.15 7.57
CA LYS A 68 2.14 -2.39 7.24
C LYS A 68 3.37 -3.31 7.10
N GLN A 69 3.54 -4.27 8.01
CA GLN A 69 4.65 -5.24 7.94
C GLN A 69 4.51 -6.18 6.74
N ILE A 70 3.29 -6.68 6.49
CA ILE A 70 2.99 -7.53 5.33
C ILE A 70 3.28 -6.77 4.05
N TYR A 71 2.76 -5.55 3.91
CA TYR A 71 2.96 -4.74 2.72
C TYR A 71 4.45 -4.39 2.47
N ALA A 72 5.20 -4.06 3.53
CA ALA A 72 6.62 -3.75 3.42
C ALA A 72 7.46 -4.95 2.93
N THR A 73 7.06 -6.18 3.29
CA THR A 73 7.82 -7.39 2.98
C THR A 73 7.28 -8.12 1.74
N TYR A 74 5.97 -8.08 1.54
CA TYR A 74 5.24 -8.81 0.50
C TYR A 74 4.25 -7.88 -0.22
N PRO A 75 4.71 -6.90 -1.00
CA PRO A 75 3.85 -5.88 -1.61
C PRO A 75 2.85 -6.42 -2.63
N ASP A 76 3.06 -7.64 -3.11
CA ASP A 76 2.17 -8.31 -4.07
C ASP A 76 0.90 -8.89 -3.42
N ILE A 77 0.89 -9.06 -2.10
CA ILE A 77 -0.27 -9.56 -1.37
C ILE A 77 -1.38 -8.50 -1.37
N ALA A 78 -2.56 -8.85 -1.85
CA ALA A 78 -3.72 -7.97 -1.78
C ALA A 78 -4.27 -7.93 -0.35
N ILE A 79 -4.24 -6.78 0.29
CA ILE A 79 -4.75 -6.58 1.65
C ILE A 79 -6.20 -6.10 1.58
N ILE A 80 -7.11 -6.76 2.29
CA ILE A 80 -8.51 -6.37 2.45
C ILE A 80 -8.78 -6.23 3.94
N PHE A 81 -9.05 -5.00 4.38
CA PHE A 81 -9.46 -4.78 5.75
C PHE A 81 -10.93 -5.18 5.97
N VAL A 82 -11.20 -5.78 7.13
CA VAL A 82 -12.54 -6.15 7.57
C VAL A 82 -12.70 -5.62 9.00
N SER A 83 -13.39 -4.52 9.20
CA SER A 83 -13.40 -3.84 10.50
C SER A 83 -14.77 -3.27 10.87
N ALA A 84 -15.06 -3.19 12.16
CA ALA A 84 -16.23 -2.46 12.69
C ALA A 84 -16.00 -0.94 12.73
N TYR A 85 -14.82 -0.44 12.43
CA TYR A 85 -14.38 0.91 12.68
C TYR A 85 -14.05 1.63 11.37
N SER A 86 -14.81 2.67 11.03
CA SER A 86 -14.58 3.50 9.82
C SER A 86 -13.40 4.46 9.97
N GLU A 87 -13.01 4.82 11.19
CA GLU A 87 -11.90 5.73 11.48
C GLU A 87 -10.53 5.20 11.08
N TYR A 88 -10.40 3.88 10.87
CA TYR A 88 -9.16 3.25 10.37
C TYR A 88 -9.09 3.18 8.84
N MET A 89 -10.13 3.65 8.14
CA MET A 89 -10.11 3.67 6.68
C MET A 89 -8.93 4.48 6.09
N PRO A 90 -8.48 5.61 6.68
CA PRO A 90 -7.29 6.31 6.21
C PRO A 90 -6.01 5.47 6.26
N GLN A 91 -5.83 4.61 7.28
CA GLN A 91 -4.67 3.73 7.40
C GLN A 91 -4.63 2.65 6.31
N ALA A 92 -5.81 2.23 5.82
CA ALA A 92 -5.90 1.31 4.69
C ALA A 92 -5.27 1.90 3.41
N PHE A 93 -5.31 3.22 3.23
CA PHE A 93 -4.64 3.88 2.11
C PHE A 93 -3.11 3.88 2.25
N GLU A 94 -2.57 3.87 3.46
CA GLU A 94 -1.12 3.84 3.70
C GLU A 94 -0.46 2.53 3.21
N VAL A 95 -1.21 1.43 3.24
CA VAL A 95 -0.77 0.09 2.77
C VAL A 95 -1.35 -0.28 1.41
N TYR A 96 -1.93 0.68 0.69
CA TYR A 96 -2.59 0.45 -0.60
C TYR A 96 -3.55 -0.74 -0.58
N ALA A 97 -4.35 -0.83 0.48
CA ALA A 97 -5.33 -1.91 0.64
C ALA A 97 -6.21 -2.03 -0.61
N PHE A 98 -6.43 -3.25 -1.03
CA PHE A 98 -7.28 -3.54 -2.20
C PHE A 98 -8.74 -3.14 -1.95
N ASP A 99 -9.20 -3.32 -0.70
CA ASP A 99 -10.56 -2.97 -0.30
C ASP A 99 -10.66 -2.78 1.22
N TYR A 100 -11.77 -2.15 1.67
CA TYR A 100 -12.14 -1.99 3.07
C TYR A 100 -13.59 -2.40 3.24
N LEU A 101 -13.84 -3.41 4.09
CA LEU A 101 -15.15 -3.95 4.38
C LEU A 101 -15.57 -3.55 5.80
N LEU A 102 -16.56 -2.70 5.92
CA LEU A 102 -17.08 -2.27 7.22
C LEU A 102 -18.08 -3.31 7.75
N LYS A 103 -17.86 -3.82 8.97
CA LYS A 103 -18.77 -4.71 9.69
C LYS A 103 -19.98 -3.88 10.24
N PRO A 104 -21.23 -4.37 10.14
CA PRO A 104 -21.65 -5.59 9.46
C PRO A 104 -21.71 -5.41 7.92
N PHE A 105 -21.14 -6.34 7.17
CA PHE A 105 -21.16 -6.32 5.72
C PHE A 105 -22.15 -7.36 5.15
N LYS A 106 -22.67 -7.07 3.95
CA LYS A 106 -23.44 -8.04 3.18
C LYS A 106 -22.50 -9.02 2.49
N THR A 107 -22.89 -10.30 2.42
CA THR A 107 -22.10 -11.34 1.73
C THR A 107 -21.79 -11.00 0.28
N ASP A 108 -22.72 -10.34 -0.42
CA ASP A 108 -22.51 -9.88 -1.80
C ASP A 108 -21.40 -8.86 -1.93
N ARG A 109 -21.13 -8.05 -0.90
CA ARG A 109 -20.02 -7.09 -0.90
C ARG A 109 -18.67 -7.82 -0.89
N VAL A 110 -18.53 -8.89 -0.10
CA VAL A 110 -17.34 -9.75 -0.08
C VAL A 110 -17.17 -10.45 -1.44
N ARG A 111 -18.26 -11.02 -1.99
CA ARG A 111 -18.23 -11.64 -3.32
C ARG A 111 -17.82 -10.67 -4.41
N GLN A 112 -18.30 -9.43 -4.36
CA GLN A 112 -17.91 -8.39 -5.30
C GLN A 112 -16.40 -8.09 -5.23
N THR A 113 -15.85 -7.99 -4.02
CA THR A 113 -14.41 -7.79 -3.79
C THR A 113 -13.60 -8.96 -4.35
N LEU A 114 -13.99 -10.21 -4.07
CA LEU A 114 -13.34 -11.40 -4.59
C LEU A 114 -13.42 -11.48 -6.13
N ARG A 115 -14.57 -11.17 -6.75
CA ARG A 115 -14.68 -11.09 -8.22
C ARG A 115 -13.78 -10.03 -8.84
N ARG A 116 -13.57 -8.90 -8.16
CA ARG A 116 -12.62 -7.88 -8.61
C ARG A 116 -11.18 -8.40 -8.56
N LEU A 117 -10.83 -9.19 -7.56
CA LEU A 117 -9.52 -9.85 -7.46
C LEU A 117 -9.30 -10.86 -8.60
N GLN A 118 -10.29 -11.68 -8.93
CA GLN A 118 -10.19 -12.64 -10.04
C GLN A 118 -9.97 -11.97 -11.40
N LYS A 119 -10.62 -10.82 -11.62
CA LYS A 119 -10.43 -10.01 -12.85
C LYS A 119 -9.08 -9.33 -12.90
N ARG A 120 -8.36 -9.29 -11.79
CA ARG A 120 -6.99 -8.80 -11.70
C ARG A 120 -6.09 -9.82 -12.41
N GLN A 121 -5.78 -9.59 -13.69
CA GLN A 121 -4.85 -10.44 -14.42
C GLN A 121 -3.51 -10.52 -13.67
N PRO A 122 -2.75 -11.66 -13.77
CA PRO A 122 -1.48 -11.86 -13.06
C PRO A 122 -0.36 -10.86 -13.44
N GLN A 123 -0.67 -9.85 -14.22
CA GLN A 123 0.23 -8.72 -14.56
C GLN A 123 0.23 -7.58 -13.54
N PHE A 124 -0.60 -7.65 -12.50
CA PHE A 124 -0.41 -6.80 -11.35
C PHE A 124 0.55 -7.46 -10.33
N ARG A 125 1.82 -7.56 -10.68
CA ARG A 125 2.84 -7.08 -9.75
C ARG A 125 2.29 -5.75 -9.25
N VAL A 126 2.22 -5.53 -7.94
CA VAL A 126 1.99 -4.19 -7.42
C VAL A 126 3.17 -3.38 -7.96
N SER A 127 3.02 -2.92 -9.20
CA SER A 127 3.83 -1.83 -9.68
C SER A 127 3.61 -0.75 -8.63
N ALA A 128 4.69 -0.18 -8.13
CA ALA A 128 4.71 1.01 -7.31
C ALA A 128 3.51 1.90 -7.68
N PRO A 129 2.82 2.50 -6.72
CA PRO A 129 1.55 3.15 -6.97
C PRO A 129 1.65 4.01 -8.22
N LYS A 130 0.77 3.76 -9.19
CA LYS A 130 0.79 4.53 -10.44
C LYS A 130 0.54 6.02 -10.19
N SER A 131 0.02 6.36 -9.01
CA SER A 131 -0.24 7.74 -8.62
C SER A 131 0.02 7.96 -7.13
N LEU A 132 0.79 8.98 -6.82
CA LEU A 132 1.00 9.49 -5.48
C LEU A 132 -0.19 10.35 -5.06
N MET A 133 -0.93 9.92 -4.06
CA MET A 133 -2.00 10.73 -3.49
C MET A 133 -1.44 11.75 -2.52
N ILE A 134 -1.70 13.03 -2.78
CA ILE A 134 -1.32 14.15 -1.91
C ILE A 134 -2.54 14.95 -1.48
N LYS A 135 -2.45 15.52 -0.29
CA LYS A 135 -3.45 16.47 0.21
C LYS A 135 -2.98 17.89 -0.05
N ASN A 136 -3.80 18.67 -0.77
CA ASN A 136 -3.59 20.09 -0.96
C ASN A 136 -4.85 20.84 -0.50
N ARG A 137 -4.78 21.50 0.67
CA ARG A 137 -5.94 22.14 1.36
C ARG A 137 -7.08 21.13 1.51
N ASP A 138 -8.22 21.35 0.82
CA ASP A 138 -9.42 20.51 0.89
C ASP A 138 -9.54 19.52 -0.28
N GLN A 139 -8.50 19.40 -1.11
CA GLN A 139 -8.50 18.54 -2.30
C GLN A 139 -7.48 17.41 -2.15
N MET A 140 -7.86 16.24 -2.63
CA MET A 140 -6.94 15.12 -2.86
C MET A 140 -6.54 15.10 -4.32
N ILE A 141 -5.23 15.15 -4.58
CA ILE A 141 -4.66 15.14 -5.93
C ILE A 141 -3.90 13.84 -6.12
N PHE A 142 -4.09 13.20 -7.26
CA PHE A 142 -3.39 11.98 -7.65
C PHE A 142 -2.34 12.32 -8.70
N VAL A 143 -1.08 12.31 -8.32
CA VAL A 143 0.07 12.63 -9.19
C VAL A 143 0.63 11.33 -9.74
N PRO A 144 0.70 11.13 -11.07
CA PRO A 144 1.30 9.94 -11.67
C PRO A 144 2.75 9.79 -11.22
N VAL A 145 3.09 8.64 -10.60
CA VAL A 145 4.42 8.42 -10.01
C VAL A 145 5.52 8.41 -11.07
N ASP A 146 5.21 7.86 -12.25
CA ASP A 146 6.16 7.77 -13.36
C ASP A 146 6.53 9.13 -13.95
N ASP A 147 5.70 10.17 -13.71
CA ASP A 147 5.96 11.53 -14.19
C ASP A 147 6.72 12.38 -13.17
N ILE A 148 6.82 11.92 -11.91
CA ILE A 148 7.54 12.66 -10.86
C ILE A 148 9.04 12.62 -11.13
N ILE A 149 9.63 13.80 -11.31
CA ILE A 149 11.07 13.99 -11.52
C ILE A 149 11.79 14.14 -10.18
N ILE A 150 11.29 15.05 -9.35
CA ILE A 150 11.89 15.40 -8.07
C ILE A 150 10.82 15.87 -7.08
N ILE A 151 11.00 15.57 -5.80
CA ILE A 151 10.20 16.16 -4.73
C ILE A 151 11.15 16.95 -3.84
N CYS A 152 10.84 18.21 -3.62
CA CYS A 152 11.68 19.08 -2.80
C CYS A 152 10.88 19.85 -1.75
N ARG A 153 11.56 20.19 -0.65
CA ARG A 153 11.00 21.00 0.43
C ARG A 153 11.53 22.41 0.33
N GLU A 154 10.62 23.35 0.09
CA GLU A 154 10.93 24.77 0.10
C GLU A 154 10.12 25.44 1.22
N ASN A 155 10.82 26.06 2.17
CA ASN A 155 10.21 26.67 3.35
C ASN A 155 9.31 25.67 4.10
N ARG A 156 7.99 25.87 4.10
CA ARG A 156 6.99 24.98 4.73
C ARG A 156 6.17 24.16 3.72
N THR A 157 6.46 24.31 2.43
CA THR A 157 5.73 23.67 1.35
C THR A 157 6.60 22.59 0.71
N THR A 158 6.00 21.48 0.37
CA THR A 158 6.62 20.43 -0.44
C THR A 158 6.14 20.59 -1.88
N LEU A 159 7.10 20.67 -2.79
CA LEU A 159 6.87 20.72 -4.24
C LEU A 159 7.11 19.34 -4.84
N ILE A 160 6.21 18.91 -5.70
CA ILE A 160 6.32 17.68 -6.48
C ILE A 160 6.39 18.10 -7.93
N VAL A 161 7.58 18.04 -8.49
CA VAL A 161 7.86 18.46 -9.87
C VAL A 161 7.65 17.25 -10.78
N THR A 162 6.78 17.38 -11.75
CA THR A 162 6.54 16.40 -12.81
C THR A 162 6.98 16.94 -14.17
N LYS A 163 6.79 16.15 -15.21
CA LYS A 163 7.10 16.58 -16.59
C LYS A 163 6.25 17.78 -17.04
N ASP A 164 5.00 17.81 -16.61
CA ASP A 164 4.01 18.75 -17.14
C ASP A 164 3.74 19.90 -16.19
N GLU A 165 3.73 19.65 -14.89
CA GLU A 165 3.36 20.66 -13.88
C GLU A 165 4.02 20.41 -12.52
N THR A 166 3.88 21.38 -11.60
CA THR A 166 4.36 21.27 -10.23
C THR A 166 3.20 21.31 -9.25
N TYR A 167 3.07 20.25 -8.47
CA TYR A 167 2.08 20.16 -7.41
C TYR A 167 2.65 20.60 -6.07
N THR A 168 1.79 21.07 -5.18
CA THR A 168 2.18 21.50 -3.84
C THR A 168 1.40 20.77 -2.77
N THR A 169 2.07 20.46 -1.65
CA THR A 169 1.43 19.87 -0.48
C THR A 169 2.12 20.32 0.81
N SER A 170 1.38 20.25 1.93
CA SER A 170 1.95 20.44 3.26
C SER A 170 2.59 19.18 3.84
N GLU A 171 2.40 18.03 3.20
CA GLU A 171 2.92 16.75 3.66
C GLU A 171 4.46 16.75 3.72
N SER A 172 4.99 16.03 4.71
CA SER A 172 6.44 15.93 4.87
C SER A 172 7.06 14.98 3.85
N LEU A 173 8.35 15.20 3.53
CA LEU A 173 9.09 14.30 2.64
C LEU A 173 9.19 12.86 3.17
N ASN A 174 9.20 12.66 4.50
CA ASN A 174 9.20 11.32 5.10
C ASN A 174 7.89 10.60 4.79
N LEU A 175 6.75 11.29 4.94
CA LEU A 175 5.44 10.73 4.63
C LEU A 175 5.33 10.38 3.15
N LEU A 176 5.77 11.29 2.26
CA LEU A 176 5.73 11.06 0.81
C LEU A 176 6.65 9.92 0.39
N MET A 177 7.84 9.81 1.01
CA MET A 177 8.76 8.68 0.76
C MET A 177 8.13 7.34 1.13
N GLY A 178 7.40 7.29 2.28
CA GLY A 178 6.64 6.10 2.68
C GLY A 178 5.52 5.75 1.70
N LYS A 179 4.82 6.76 1.16
CA LYS A 179 3.76 6.56 0.16
C LYS A 179 4.31 6.09 -1.19
N LEU A 180 5.49 6.56 -1.59
CA LEU A 180 6.11 6.19 -2.88
C LEU A 180 6.52 4.73 -2.92
N ASN A 181 6.96 4.16 -1.79
CA ASN A 181 7.40 2.76 -1.63
C ASN A 181 7.97 2.12 -2.91
N ASN A 182 8.82 2.86 -3.62
CA ASN A 182 9.32 2.52 -4.94
C ASN A 182 10.85 2.64 -4.93
N SER A 183 11.54 1.60 -5.37
CA SER A 183 13.00 1.56 -5.50
C SER A 183 13.58 2.65 -6.41
N ASN A 184 12.73 3.28 -7.24
CA ASN A 184 13.17 4.37 -8.12
C ASN A 184 13.31 5.73 -7.42
N PHE A 185 12.86 5.86 -6.17
CA PHE A 185 12.97 7.11 -5.42
C PHE A 185 14.04 7.01 -4.34
N PHE A 186 14.92 7.98 -4.33
CA PHE A 186 16.04 8.05 -3.40
C PHE A 186 16.03 9.37 -2.63
N ARG A 187 16.09 9.29 -1.29
CA ARG A 187 16.25 10.46 -0.43
C ARG A 187 17.70 10.93 -0.43
N SER A 188 18.04 11.85 -1.33
CA SER A 188 19.43 12.35 -1.47
C SER A 188 19.83 13.37 -0.40
N HIS A 189 18.86 14.11 0.15
CA HIS A 189 19.09 15.18 1.12
C HIS A 189 17.86 15.35 2.02
N ARG A 190 18.01 16.05 3.16
CA ARG A 190 16.87 16.38 4.04
C ARG A 190 15.73 17.12 3.33
N ALA A 191 16.05 17.81 2.24
CA ALA A 191 15.11 18.61 1.45
C ALA A 191 14.75 18.01 0.08
N TYR A 192 15.32 16.86 -0.33
CA TYR A 192 15.14 16.32 -1.68
C TYR A 192 14.91 14.82 -1.72
N ILE A 193 13.95 14.39 -2.54
CA ILE A 193 13.76 13.01 -3.01
C ILE A 193 13.89 13.06 -4.53
N LEU A 194 14.79 12.25 -5.09
CA LEU A 194 15.06 12.17 -6.51
C LEU A 194 14.44 10.91 -7.09
N ASN A 195 13.87 10.99 -8.28
CA ASN A 195 13.54 9.82 -9.08
C ASN A 195 14.79 9.42 -9.89
N ILE A 196 15.34 8.25 -9.57
CA ILE A 196 16.58 7.73 -10.17
C ILE A 196 16.45 7.60 -11.68
N SER A 197 15.25 7.28 -12.19
CA SER A 197 14.99 7.14 -13.63
C SER A 197 15.19 8.44 -14.43
N TYR A 198 15.11 9.58 -13.74
CA TYR A 198 15.33 10.92 -14.33
C TYR A 198 16.73 11.47 -14.10
N ILE A 199 17.62 10.76 -13.44
CA ILE A 199 19.01 11.21 -13.31
C ILE A 199 19.68 11.10 -14.68
N SER A 200 20.23 12.22 -15.16
CA SER A 200 21.00 12.30 -16.39
C SER A 200 22.47 12.06 -16.10
N ARG A 201 23.03 12.82 -15.14
CA ARG A 201 24.44 12.79 -14.79
C ARG A 201 24.65 13.12 -13.31
N ILE A 202 25.76 12.64 -12.78
CA ILE A 202 26.20 12.93 -11.42
C ILE A 202 27.63 13.40 -11.50
N TYR A 203 27.93 14.59 -10.96
CA TYR A 203 29.26 15.18 -10.93
C TYR A 203 29.76 15.29 -9.50
N PRO A 204 31.02 14.96 -9.21
CA PRO A 204 31.62 15.32 -7.93
C PRO A 204 31.64 16.84 -7.75
N TYR A 205 31.15 17.31 -6.60
CA TYR A 205 31.15 18.72 -6.25
C TYR A 205 31.63 18.90 -4.80
N GLY A 206 32.97 18.99 -4.64
CA GLY A 206 33.59 19.03 -3.34
C GLY A 206 33.87 17.67 -2.71
N ARG A 207 34.26 17.68 -1.42
CA ARG A 207 34.85 16.49 -0.75
C ARG A 207 33.84 15.36 -0.47
N TRP A 208 32.54 15.69 -0.31
CA TRP A 208 31.47 14.71 0.03
C TRP A 208 30.11 15.11 -0.57
N THR A 209 30.13 15.95 -1.60
CA THR A 209 28.92 16.45 -2.26
C THR A 209 28.95 16.13 -3.74
N TYR A 210 27.77 15.99 -4.31
CA TYR A 210 27.56 15.70 -5.73
C TYR A 210 26.51 16.64 -6.30
N LEU A 211 26.75 17.11 -7.50
CA LEU A 211 25.74 17.77 -8.32
C LEU A 211 25.02 16.71 -9.15
N VAL A 212 23.69 16.67 -9.04
CA VAL A 212 22.86 15.74 -9.79
C VAL A 212 22.09 16.52 -10.85
N GLU A 213 22.30 16.13 -12.10
CA GLU A 213 21.59 16.67 -13.25
C GLU A 213 20.39 15.75 -13.55
N MET A 214 19.18 16.34 -13.60
CA MET A 214 17.93 15.64 -13.88
C MET A 214 17.54 15.84 -15.35
N LYS A 215 16.86 14.86 -15.94
CA LYS A 215 16.24 14.98 -17.27
C LYS A 215 14.90 15.70 -17.12
N GLY A 216 14.60 16.64 -17.97
CA GLY A 216 13.33 17.37 -18.03
C GLY A 216 13.47 18.84 -17.98
#